data_d9081d88e724ad67f352044d640025fc
#
_entry.id   d9081d88e724ad67f352044d640025fc
#
_cell.length_a   1.000
_cell.length_b   1.000
_cell.length_c   1.000
_cell.angle_alpha   90.00
_cell.angle_beta   90.00
_cell.angle_gamma   90.00
#
_symmetry.space_group_name_H-M   'P 1'
#
loop_
_entity.id
_entity.type
_entity.pdbx_description
1 polymer ?
#
loop_
_entity_poly.entity_id
_entity_poly.type
_entity_poly.pdbx_seq_one_letter_code
_entity_poly.pdbx_strand_id
1 'polypeptide(L)'
;GGKTAVISTINGDSNVPFYKELGNAGLKATDVPVVAFSVGEEELRGLDPKPLVGHLASWNYFMSVKNPTNEAWIKQWSDYAKAKNLPGQSTKPLTNDPMEATYVGINMWKQAVEKAKSTDPDKVIAAMAGQTFQAPSGYVLTMDPKNHHLHKPVLIGEIKADGQFDVVW
;
A
#
# COMPACT_ATOMS: atom_id res chain seq x y z
N GLY A 1 11.67 -30.82 12.78
CA GLY A 1 10.65 -29.88 12.51
C GLY A 1 10.04 -30.05 11.14
N GLY A 2 8.77 -29.71 11.00
CA GLY A 2 8.06 -29.68 9.72
C GLY A 2 8.34 -28.38 8.95
N LYS A 3 7.65 -28.20 7.82
CA LYS A 3 7.66 -26.93 7.06
C LYS A 3 7.07 -25.82 7.94
N THR A 4 7.73 -24.68 7.98
CA THR A 4 7.33 -23.51 8.78
C THR A 4 7.17 -22.29 7.88
N ALA A 5 6.18 -21.47 8.18
CA ALA A 5 6.02 -20.12 7.60
C ALA A 5 5.81 -19.11 8.73
N VAL A 6 6.15 -17.87 8.50
CA VAL A 6 5.95 -16.77 9.45
C VAL A 6 4.82 -15.88 8.92
N ILE A 7 3.83 -15.62 9.77
CA ILE A 7 2.81 -14.60 9.55
C ILE A 7 3.21 -13.38 10.39
N SER A 8 3.52 -12.26 9.72
CA SER A 8 4.02 -11.05 10.36
C SER A 8 2.96 -9.96 10.39
N THR A 9 2.69 -9.43 11.59
CA THR A 9 1.83 -8.27 11.82
C THR A 9 2.63 -7.06 12.31
N ILE A 10 3.94 -7.04 12.05
CA ILE A 10 4.83 -5.93 12.39
C ILE A 10 4.48 -4.72 11.52
N ASN A 11 4.40 -3.53 12.10
CA ASN A 11 4.06 -2.28 11.42
C ASN A 11 5.23 -1.28 11.46
N GLY A 12 5.27 -0.43 10.44
CA GLY A 12 6.17 0.72 10.36
C GLY A 12 7.65 0.34 10.42
N ASP A 13 8.44 1.19 11.07
CA ASP A 13 9.91 1.09 11.10
C ASP A 13 10.43 -0.20 11.75
N SER A 14 9.61 -0.89 12.55
CA SER A 14 9.97 -2.18 13.14
C SER A 14 10.16 -3.29 12.11
N ASN A 15 9.65 -3.13 10.90
CA ASN A 15 9.93 -4.04 9.79
C ASN A 15 11.41 -4.04 9.39
N VAL A 16 12.08 -2.88 9.50
CA VAL A 16 13.49 -2.73 9.09
C VAL A 16 14.42 -3.67 9.87
N PRO A 17 14.48 -3.62 11.23
CA PRO A 17 15.31 -4.55 11.98
C PRO A 17 14.85 -6.00 11.82
N PHE A 18 13.57 -6.29 11.73
CA PHE A 18 13.07 -7.64 11.52
C PHE A 18 13.62 -8.27 10.24
N TYR A 19 13.47 -7.60 9.10
CA TYR A 19 13.96 -8.12 7.82
C TYR A 19 15.49 -8.15 7.75
N LYS A 20 16.17 -7.20 8.40
CA LYS A 20 17.63 -7.20 8.52
C LYS A 20 18.11 -8.46 9.24
N GLU A 21 17.52 -8.78 10.38
CA GLU A 21 17.91 -9.97 11.15
C GLU A 21 17.49 -11.27 10.46
N LEU A 22 16.36 -11.29 9.74
CA LEU A 22 15.96 -12.42 8.91
C LEU A 22 17.02 -12.71 7.82
N GLY A 23 17.52 -11.66 7.17
CA GLY A 23 18.59 -11.77 6.19
C GLY A 23 19.94 -12.19 6.82
N ASN A 24 20.30 -11.63 7.98
CA ASN A 24 21.52 -11.99 8.73
C ASN A 24 21.49 -13.46 9.18
N ALA A 25 20.33 -13.97 9.55
CA ALA A 25 20.13 -15.38 9.91
C ALA A 25 20.24 -16.34 8.71
N GLY A 26 20.34 -15.81 7.48
CA GLY A 26 20.41 -16.61 6.26
C GLY A 26 19.11 -17.34 5.91
N LEU A 27 18.00 -16.98 6.54
CA LEU A 27 16.70 -17.57 6.27
C LEU A 27 16.13 -17.02 4.97
N LYS A 28 15.92 -17.91 4.00
CA LYS A 28 15.37 -17.57 2.68
C LYS A 28 13.89 -17.91 2.63
N ALA A 29 13.17 -17.28 1.70
CA ALA A 29 11.76 -17.55 1.46
C ALA A 29 11.49 -19.03 1.08
N THR A 30 12.46 -19.69 0.47
CA THR A 30 12.41 -21.13 0.16
C THR A 30 12.43 -22.03 1.40
N ASP A 31 12.99 -21.54 2.50
CA ASP A 31 13.17 -22.30 3.73
C ASP A 31 12.07 -21.97 4.75
N VAL A 32 11.90 -20.66 5.02
CA VAL A 32 10.91 -20.12 5.96
C VAL A 32 10.27 -18.88 5.32
N PRO A 33 9.24 -19.05 4.48
CA PRO A 33 8.55 -17.90 3.89
C PRO A 33 7.91 -17.02 4.96
N VAL A 34 8.03 -15.70 4.80
CA VAL A 34 7.33 -14.70 5.61
C VAL A 34 6.20 -14.14 4.76
N VAL A 35 5.01 -14.01 5.34
CA VAL A 35 3.88 -13.26 4.78
C VAL A 35 3.59 -12.09 5.71
N ALA A 36 3.82 -10.87 5.24
CA ALA A 36 3.59 -9.65 5.99
C ALA A 36 2.27 -8.97 5.56
N PHE A 37 1.66 -8.21 6.48
CA PHE A 37 0.42 -7.47 6.21
C PHE A 37 0.59 -5.95 6.25
N SER A 38 1.82 -5.45 6.32
CA SER A 38 2.13 -4.02 6.40
C SER A 38 3.51 -3.72 5.78
N VAL A 39 3.79 -4.32 4.62
CA VAL A 39 5.06 -4.13 3.91
C VAL A 39 4.78 -3.88 2.43
N GLY A 40 5.33 -2.80 1.93
CA GLY A 40 5.33 -2.43 0.53
C GLY A 40 6.69 -1.83 0.15
N GLU A 41 6.74 -1.13 -0.96
CA GLU A 41 7.98 -0.57 -1.52
C GLU A 41 8.61 0.49 -0.60
N GLU A 42 7.78 1.25 0.13
CA GLU A 42 8.26 2.27 1.08
C GLU A 42 8.92 1.64 2.31
N GLU A 43 8.34 0.57 2.83
CA GLU A 43 8.83 -0.15 4.01
C GLU A 43 10.16 -0.87 3.74
N LEU A 44 10.43 -1.21 2.48
CA LEU A 44 11.72 -1.79 2.03
C LEU A 44 12.79 -0.71 1.76
N ARG A 45 12.44 0.57 1.88
CA ARG A 45 13.39 1.68 1.71
C ARG A 45 14.55 1.54 2.69
N GLY A 46 15.78 1.60 2.18
CA GLY A 46 16.98 1.52 3.01
C GLY A 46 17.39 0.10 3.42
N LEU A 47 16.65 -0.92 2.99
CA LEU A 47 17.05 -2.32 3.12
C LEU A 47 17.73 -2.81 1.83
N ASP A 48 18.62 -3.80 1.96
CA ASP A 48 19.02 -4.63 0.83
C ASP A 48 17.90 -5.65 0.55
N PRO A 49 17.18 -5.55 -0.58
CA PRO A 49 16.08 -6.46 -0.86
C PRO A 49 16.53 -7.86 -1.31
N LYS A 50 17.79 -8.03 -1.70
CA LYS A 50 18.29 -9.30 -2.25
C LYS A 50 18.09 -10.50 -1.33
N PRO A 51 18.41 -10.42 -0.02
CA PRO A 51 18.14 -11.53 0.90
C PRO A 51 16.66 -11.81 1.11
N LEU A 52 15.77 -10.87 0.74
CA LEU A 52 14.33 -10.90 1.02
C LEU A 52 13.51 -11.38 -0.19
N VAL A 53 14.15 -11.63 -1.32
CA VAL A 53 13.47 -12.09 -2.54
C VAL A 53 12.64 -13.34 -2.26
N GLY A 54 11.39 -13.33 -2.73
CA GLY A 54 10.47 -14.45 -2.59
C GLY A 54 9.60 -14.42 -1.31
N HIS A 55 9.92 -13.57 -0.32
CA HIS A 55 8.99 -13.32 0.78
C HIS A 55 7.77 -12.54 0.29
N LEU A 56 6.63 -12.74 0.94
CA LEU A 56 5.34 -12.24 0.50
C LEU A 56 4.83 -11.11 1.38
N ALA A 57 4.05 -10.23 0.78
CA ALA A 57 3.22 -9.28 1.50
C ALA A 57 1.79 -9.30 0.95
N SER A 58 0.80 -9.16 1.83
CA SER A 58 -0.61 -9.02 1.46
C SER A 58 -1.08 -7.62 1.82
N TRP A 59 -1.56 -6.87 0.81
CA TRP A 59 -2.07 -5.52 0.99
C TRP A 59 -3.12 -5.18 -0.07
N ASN A 60 -3.72 -3.99 0.01
CA ASN A 60 -4.72 -3.56 -0.98
C ASN A 60 -4.10 -2.82 -2.17
N TYR A 61 -2.85 -2.41 -2.05
CA TYR A 61 -2.12 -1.67 -3.07
C TYR A 61 -0.62 -1.94 -2.97
N PHE A 62 0.04 -2.05 -4.13
CA PHE A 62 1.49 -1.98 -4.29
C PHE A 62 1.82 -0.93 -5.36
N MET A 63 2.91 -0.17 -5.17
CA MET A 63 3.42 0.77 -6.19
C MET A 63 3.67 0.07 -7.52
N SER A 64 4.07 -1.18 -7.45
CA SER A 64 4.39 -2.04 -8.61
C SER A 64 3.19 -2.44 -9.47
N VAL A 65 1.95 -2.16 -9.03
CA VAL A 65 0.74 -2.44 -9.83
C VAL A 65 0.80 -1.64 -11.14
N LYS A 66 0.65 -2.35 -12.26
CA LYS A 66 0.77 -1.77 -13.59
C LYS A 66 -0.61 -1.47 -14.19
N ASN A 67 -0.97 -0.21 -14.17
CA ASN A 67 -2.11 0.34 -14.92
C ASN A 67 -1.94 1.85 -15.09
N PRO A 68 -2.61 2.46 -16.10
CA PRO A 68 -2.44 3.89 -16.41
C PRO A 68 -2.81 4.83 -15.23
N THR A 69 -3.81 4.46 -14.42
CA THR A 69 -4.24 5.26 -13.26
C THR A 69 -3.14 5.33 -12.22
N ASN A 70 -2.50 4.20 -11.92
CA ASN A 70 -1.38 4.14 -10.98
C ASN A 70 -0.17 4.92 -11.50
N GLU A 71 0.18 4.74 -12.76
CA GLU A 71 1.31 5.45 -13.38
C GLU A 71 1.12 6.97 -13.29
N ALA A 72 -0.08 7.47 -13.58
CA ALA A 72 -0.41 8.88 -13.46
C ALA A 72 -0.33 9.37 -12.01
N TRP A 73 -0.81 8.59 -11.05
CA TRP A 73 -0.74 8.94 -9.63
C TRP A 73 0.69 8.93 -9.09
N ILE A 74 1.50 7.93 -9.44
CA ILE A 74 2.93 7.88 -9.08
C ILE A 74 3.67 9.09 -9.64
N LYS A 75 3.39 9.47 -10.89
CA LYS A 75 3.96 10.67 -11.49
C LYS A 75 3.56 11.93 -10.73
N GLN A 76 2.29 12.09 -10.42
CA GLN A 76 1.77 13.23 -9.66
C GLN A 76 2.45 13.34 -8.28
N TRP A 77 2.59 12.21 -7.58
CA TRP A 77 3.31 12.16 -6.30
C TRP A 77 4.78 12.54 -6.46
N SER A 78 5.45 11.97 -7.45
CA SER A 78 6.86 12.27 -7.74
C SER A 78 7.11 13.75 -8.02
N ASP A 79 6.26 14.35 -8.85
CA ASP A 79 6.37 15.78 -9.19
C ASP A 79 6.13 16.64 -7.95
N TYR A 80 5.12 16.34 -7.15
CA TYR A 80 4.83 17.04 -5.91
C TYR A 80 5.98 16.91 -4.89
N ALA A 81 6.48 15.71 -4.66
CA ALA A 81 7.54 15.43 -3.70
C ALA A 81 8.82 16.18 -4.07
N LYS A 82 9.17 16.24 -5.35
CA LYS A 82 10.31 17.00 -5.87
C LYS A 82 10.08 18.51 -5.71
N ALA A 83 8.93 19.01 -6.14
CA ALA A 83 8.60 20.45 -6.07
C ALA A 83 8.59 20.97 -4.63
N LYS A 84 8.21 20.14 -3.66
CA LYS A 84 8.18 20.46 -2.23
C LYS A 84 9.46 20.08 -1.48
N ASN A 85 10.43 19.47 -2.16
CA ASN A 85 11.67 18.95 -1.57
C ASN A 85 11.41 18.09 -0.31
N LEU A 86 10.46 17.17 -0.42
CA LEU A 86 10.08 16.33 0.72
C LEU A 86 11.22 15.38 1.11
N PRO A 87 11.59 15.30 2.40
CA PRO A 87 12.67 14.43 2.87
C PRO A 87 12.48 12.97 2.42
N GLY A 88 13.53 12.37 1.85
CA GLY A 88 13.52 10.99 1.35
C GLY A 88 12.70 10.80 0.06
N GLN A 89 11.59 11.51 -0.10
CA GLN A 89 10.68 11.36 -1.25
C GLN A 89 11.09 12.19 -2.47
N SER A 90 11.81 13.30 -2.29
CA SER A 90 12.28 14.14 -3.41
C SER A 90 13.34 13.45 -4.28
N THR A 91 14.12 12.54 -3.71
CA THR A 91 15.19 11.80 -4.40
C THR A 91 14.74 10.42 -4.88
N LYS A 92 13.93 9.74 -4.08
CA LYS A 92 13.36 8.42 -4.39
C LYS A 92 11.88 8.40 -3.99
N PRO A 93 10.99 9.00 -4.80
CA PRO A 93 9.56 8.99 -4.51
C PRO A 93 9.02 7.57 -4.58
N LEU A 94 8.37 7.14 -3.50
CA LEU A 94 7.70 5.84 -3.40
C LEU A 94 6.27 6.07 -2.92
N THR A 95 5.39 5.17 -3.32
CA THR A 95 4.00 5.10 -2.86
C THR A 95 3.77 3.77 -2.15
N ASN A 96 2.78 3.72 -1.25
CA ASN A 96 2.38 2.52 -0.55
C ASN A 96 0.86 2.51 -0.29
N ASP A 97 0.35 1.43 0.29
CA ASP A 97 -1.08 1.25 0.59
C ASP A 97 -1.65 2.36 1.51
N PRO A 98 -1.02 2.76 2.63
CA PRO A 98 -1.53 3.85 3.46
C PRO A 98 -1.63 5.20 2.72
N MET A 99 -0.72 5.46 1.79
CA MET A 99 -0.78 6.67 0.96
C MET A 99 -1.97 6.61 -0.01
N GLU A 100 -2.19 5.46 -0.66
CA GLU A 100 -3.35 5.25 -1.52
C GLU A 100 -4.64 5.39 -0.73
N ALA A 101 -4.72 4.75 0.45
CA ALA A 101 -5.89 4.84 1.31
C ALA A 101 -6.22 6.28 1.72
N THR A 102 -5.21 7.07 2.05
CA THR A 102 -5.36 8.49 2.39
C THR A 102 -5.84 9.31 1.19
N TYR A 103 -5.23 9.10 0.02
CA TYR A 103 -5.63 9.75 -1.22
C TYR A 103 -7.08 9.44 -1.59
N VAL A 104 -7.47 8.18 -1.57
CA VAL A 104 -8.85 7.72 -1.82
C VAL A 104 -9.80 8.34 -0.79
N GLY A 105 -9.47 8.26 0.50
CA GLY A 105 -10.33 8.75 1.58
C GLY A 105 -10.64 10.24 1.46
N ILE A 106 -9.63 11.07 1.19
CA ILE A 106 -9.81 12.52 1.01
C ILE A 106 -10.66 12.83 -0.22
N ASN A 107 -10.43 12.14 -1.34
CA ASN A 107 -11.22 12.36 -2.55
C ASN A 107 -12.68 11.90 -2.38
N MET A 108 -12.92 10.78 -1.72
CA MET A 108 -14.28 10.33 -1.41
C MET A 108 -14.99 11.28 -0.44
N TRP A 109 -14.27 11.79 0.56
CA TRP A 109 -14.80 12.84 1.44
C TRP A 109 -15.19 14.10 0.65
N LYS A 110 -14.32 14.56 -0.24
CA LYS A 110 -14.62 15.70 -1.12
C LYS A 110 -15.88 15.45 -1.94
N GLN A 111 -16.00 14.28 -2.60
CA GLN A 111 -17.20 13.91 -3.35
C GLN A 111 -18.46 13.93 -2.46
N ALA A 112 -18.36 13.45 -1.21
CA ALA A 112 -19.47 13.44 -0.28
C ALA A 112 -19.89 14.85 0.14
N VAL A 113 -18.94 15.74 0.42
CA VAL A 113 -19.20 17.16 0.73
C VAL A 113 -19.88 17.86 -0.44
N GLU A 114 -19.39 17.66 -1.66
CA GLU A 114 -19.97 18.24 -2.86
C GLU A 114 -21.41 17.75 -3.09
N LYS A 115 -21.67 16.45 -2.89
CA LYS A 115 -23.00 15.84 -3.01
C LYS A 115 -23.95 16.33 -1.91
N ALA A 116 -23.48 16.39 -0.67
CA ALA A 116 -24.24 16.86 0.48
C ALA A 116 -24.44 18.39 0.49
N LYS A 117 -23.64 19.14 -0.26
CA LYS A 117 -23.52 20.62 -0.20
C LYS A 117 -23.32 21.11 1.25
N SER A 118 -22.55 20.36 2.04
CA SER A 118 -22.37 20.58 3.48
C SER A 118 -21.12 19.90 3.98
N THR A 119 -20.49 20.45 5.00
CA THR A 119 -19.41 19.83 5.78
C THR A 119 -19.92 19.22 7.11
N ASP A 120 -21.23 19.26 7.33
CA ASP A 120 -21.86 18.61 8.48
C ASP A 120 -21.57 17.10 8.45
N PRO A 121 -21.04 16.51 9.54
CA PRO A 121 -20.62 15.11 9.53
C PRO A 121 -21.75 14.12 9.17
N ASP A 122 -22.95 14.31 9.69
CA ASP A 122 -24.05 13.39 9.48
C ASP A 122 -24.50 13.42 8.00
N LYS A 123 -24.53 14.60 7.40
CA LYS A 123 -24.85 14.76 5.97
C LYS A 123 -23.76 14.17 5.07
N VAL A 124 -22.49 14.34 5.44
CA VAL A 124 -21.35 13.79 4.69
C VAL A 124 -21.33 12.26 4.78
N ILE A 125 -21.55 11.69 5.97
CA ILE A 125 -21.65 10.24 6.18
C ILE A 125 -22.79 9.66 5.32
N ALA A 126 -23.97 10.27 5.37
CA ALA A 126 -25.12 9.84 4.56
C ALA A 126 -24.83 9.92 3.05
N ALA A 127 -24.13 10.97 2.60
CA ALA A 127 -23.77 11.16 1.20
C ALA A 127 -22.68 10.16 0.73
N MET A 128 -21.83 9.68 1.64
CA MET A 128 -20.75 8.75 1.37
C MET A 128 -21.25 7.31 1.12
N ALA A 129 -22.40 6.96 1.66
CA ALA A 129 -22.99 5.64 1.49
C ALA A 129 -23.18 5.27 0.00
N GLY A 130 -22.62 4.14 -0.41
CA GLY A 130 -22.68 3.64 -1.79
C GLY A 130 -21.81 4.41 -2.80
N GLN A 131 -20.99 5.38 -2.38
CA GLN A 131 -20.07 6.07 -3.28
C GLN A 131 -19.03 5.13 -3.89
N THR A 132 -18.62 5.48 -5.09
CA THR A 132 -17.53 4.80 -5.79
C THR A 132 -16.38 5.77 -6.07
N PHE A 133 -15.17 5.21 -6.19
CA PHE A 133 -13.97 5.96 -6.56
C PHE A 133 -13.01 5.09 -7.36
N GLN A 134 -12.50 5.63 -8.48
CA GLN A 134 -11.45 4.98 -9.26
C GLN A 134 -10.11 5.17 -8.55
N ALA A 135 -9.60 4.10 -7.93
CA ALA A 135 -8.36 4.14 -7.16
C ALA A 135 -7.11 3.94 -8.03
N PRO A 136 -5.93 4.39 -7.54
CA PRO A 136 -4.64 4.10 -8.17
C PRO A 136 -4.37 2.60 -8.35
N SER A 137 -4.86 1.75 -7.47
CA SER A 137 -4.81 0.29 -7.64
C SER A 137 -5.42 -0.22 -8.96
N GLY A 138 -6.19 0.63 -9.64
CA GLY A 138 -6.89 0.28 -10.89
C GLY A 138 -8.32 -0.24 -10.68
N TYR A 139 -8.73 -0.40 -9.43
CA TYR A 139 -10.07 -0.85 -9.09
C TYR A 139 -11.02 0.31 -8.82
N VAL A 140 -12.29 0.12 -9.14
CA VAL A 140 -13.37 0.99 -8.68
C VAL A 140 -13.77 0.52 -7.29
N LEU A 141 -13.46 1.32 -6.30
CA LEU A 141 -13.78 1.04 -4.90
C LEU A 141 -15.20 1.48 -4.59
N THR A 142 -15.88 0.78 -3.69
CA THR A 142 -17.27 1.10 -3.29
C THR A 142 -17.37 1.17 -1.78
N MET A 143 -17.96 2.26 -1.27
CA MET A 143 -18.29 2.41 0.15
C MET A 143 -19.55 1.61 0.48
N ASP A 144 -19.43 0.63 1.36
CA ASP A 144 -20.58 -0.14 1.81
C ASP A 144 -21.60 0.76 2.51
N PRO A 145 -22.87 0.77 2.08
CA PRO A 145 -23.87 1.70 2.62
C PRO A 145 -24.35 1.33 4.04
N LYS A 146 -24.05 0.12 4.54
CA LYS A 146 -24.53 -0.36 5.83
C LYS A 146 -23.49 -0.18 6.93
N ASN A 147 -22.22 -0.44 6.64
CA ASN A 147 -21.15 -0.44 7.63
C ASN A 147 -20.06 0.60 7.38
N HIS A 148 -20.13 1.33 6.25
CA HIS A 148 -19.14 2.33 5.81
C HIS A 148 -17.71 1.77 5.68
N HIS A 149 -17.58 0.48 5.39
CA HIS A 149 -16.32 -0.10 4.98
C HIS A 149 -16.13 0.06 3.48
N LEU A 150 -14.92 0.33 3.06
CA LEU A 150 -14.57 0.43 1.66
C LEU A 150 -14.22 -0.96 1.10
N HIS A 151 -14.96 -1.41 0.09
CA HIS A 151 -14.62 -2.63 -0.64
C HIS A 151 -13.36 -2.37 -1.47
N LYS A 152 -12.27 -3.04 -1.12
CA LYS A 152 -10.96 -2.94 -1.77
C LYS A 152 -10.49 -4.32 -2.25
N PRO A 153 -9.60 -4.39 -3.26
CA PRO A 153 -8.94 -5.64 -3.60
C PRO A 153 -8.01 -6.08 -2.45
N VAL A 154 -7.75 -7.37 -2.39
CA VAL A 154 -6.63 -7.92 -1.62
C VAL A 154 -5.62 -8.43 -2.64
N LEU A 155 -4.38 -8.00 -2.54
CA LEU A 155 -3.29 -8.40 -3.42
C LEU A 155 -2.22 -9.13 -2.61
N ILE A 156 -1.55 -10.08 -3.23
CA ILE A 156 -0.33 -10.69 -2.68
C ILE A 156 0.81 -10.32 -3.61
N GLY A 157 1.81 -9.66 -3.06
CA GLY A 157 3.04 -9.29 -3.74
C GLY A 157 4.23 -10.10 -3.23
N GLU A 158 5.08 -10.53 -4.15
CA GLU A 158 6.35 -11.18 -3.86
C GLU A 158 7.47 -10.14 -3.98
N ILE A 159 8.37 -10.08 -2.98
CA ILE A 159 9.50 -9.16 -2.96
C ILE A 159 10.50 -9.53 -4.06
N LYS A 160 10.86 -8.53 -4.88
CA LYS A 160 11.87 -8.63 -5.94
C LYS A 160 13.21 -8.03 -5.51
N ALA A 161 14.27 -8.40 -6.22
CA ALA A 161 15.63 -7.94 -5.96
C ALA A 161 15.83 -6.42 -6.12
N ASP A 162 14.94 -5.74 -6.80
CA ASP A 162 14.95 -4.27 -6.99
C ASP A 162 14.15 -3.51 -5.91
N GLY A 163 13.58 -4.21 -4.93
CA GLY A 163 12.74 -3.65 -3.88
C GLY A 163 11.31 -3.33 -4.33
N GLN A 164 10.94 -3.74 -5.53
CA GLN A 164 9.57 -3.72 -6.02
C GLN A 164 8.89 -5.07 -5.72
N PHE A 165 7.61 -5.16 -6.01
CA PHE A 165 6.85 -6.39 -5.85
C PHE A 165 6.40 -6.94 -7.21
N ASP A 166 6.35 -8.26 -7.29
CA ASP A 166 5.57 -8.95 -8.32
C ASP A 166 4.21 -9.32 -7.70
N VAL A 167 3.13 -8.78 -8.26
CA VAL A 167 1.77 -9.08 -7.77
C VAL A 167 1.37 -10.44 -8.32
N VAL A 168 1.39 -11.44 -7.45
CA VAL A 168 1.19 -12.85 -7.81
C VAL A 168 -0.25 -13.33 -7.57
N TRP A 169 -1.05 -12.56 -6.84
CA TRP A 169 -2.48 -12.84 -6.60
C TRP A 169 -3.26 -11.59 -6.29
#